data_47be2dff6b7ecef3e29ea1375ca7f32e
#
_entry.id   47be2dff6b7ecef3e29ea1375ca7f32e
#
_cell.length_a   1.000
_cell.length_b   1.000
_cell.length_c   1.000
_cell.angle_alpha   90.00
_cell.angle_beta   90.00
_cell.angle_gamma   90.00
#
_symmetry.space_group_name_H-M   'P 1'
#
loop_
_entity.id
_entity.type
_entity.pdbx_description
1 polymer ?
#
loop_
_entity_poly.entity_id
_entity_poly.type
_entity_poly.pdbx_seq_one_letter_code
_entity_poly.pdbx_strand_id
1 'polypeptide(L)'
;MNRVTDHLESEGRTPWSRRGFLLSAASLTALLPLALPDRAAAAQELPGFPEGVDVYRSAYRNWVGEITATGLWACAPADQGQVVAVVNWAWKQGWSVRARGSSHGWSPLTIPTGTEAGAPVLLVDTARHLTGVSLESTDPAVVRAGAGVTLEALLGHLEDHGLGLTAAPAPGDLTLGGALAVDAHGTAVPAHGESRLPGHTYGSLSNLVLSLTAVVWDADSDAYVLRTYARDDPDGAALLTHLGRALVTEVTLRVGANTPLRCVSRTDIPAAELFAAPGGPEGRRTFASFLDESGRAEAIWFAFTEHPWLKVWSVAPTRPPASRRVGSPYNYPFSDNIPTVVADLAGRMVADAAWYLAPLLGTAQLTAAAVGLTATLSADLWGPSKNTLLYIRPTTLRVTANGYAVLTSRAEVQRVIAEFTTFFRERLTAYAAQGRHPVNGQVEIRVTGLDHPSDADSAGARAPLLSALRPRADHPEWDTAVWLDVLTLPGTPDAEAFYRELERFLLTTYDGGYALTRVEWSKGWGYTDEAAWDDEEVLGTAVPASFRDGVGPGWDEAATVLDRLDPHRVFGTALLNRLFP
;
A
#
# COMPACT_ATOMS: atom_id res chain seq x y z
N MET A 1 15.53 62.28 -10.23
CA MET A 1 14.75 61.89 -9.03
C MET A 1 14.27 60.48 -9.24
N ASN A 2 15.00 59.53 -8.66
CA ASN A 2 14.83 58.07 -8.83
C ASN A 2 13.66 57.58 -8.00
N ARG A 3 12.80 56.75 -8.59
CA ARG A 3 11.90 55.88 -7.88
C ARG A 3 12.51 54.46 -7.89
N VAL A 4 12.82 53.98 -6.71
CA VAL A 4 13.17 52.61 -6.43
C VAL A 4 11.85 51.85 -6.34
N THR A 5 11.67 50.81 -7.16
CA THR A 5 10.61 49.82 -7.03
C THR A 5 11.22 48.54 -6.48
N ASP A 6 10.89 48.21 -5.24
CA ASP A 6 11.17 46.91 -4.62
C ASP A 6 10.38 45.81 -5.35
N HIS A 7 11.09 44.87 -5.91
CA HIS A 7 10.55 43.57 -6.32
C HIS A 7 10.67 42.61 -5.14
N LEU A 8 9.52 42.23 -4.57
CA LEU A 8 9.37 41.03 -3.78
C LEU A 8 9.32 39.86 -4.75
N GLU A 9 10.38 39.07 -4.80
CA GLU A 9 10.40 37.78 -5.46
C GLU A 9 9.57 36.78 -4.62
N SER A 10 8.40 36.40 -5.13
CA SER A 10 7.65 35.25 -4.67
C SER A 10 8.34 34.00 -5.22
N GLU A 11 8.89 33.18 -4.36
CA GLU A 11 9.43 31.87 -4.72
C GLU A 11 8.34 31.01 -5.38
N GLY A 12 8.52 30.80 -6.69
CA GLY A 12 7.58 30.08 -7.53
C GLY A 12 7.69 28.58 -7.35
N ARG A 13 6.63 27.94 -6.87
CA ARG A 13 6.36 26.54 -7.15
C ARG A 13 6.35 26.35 -8.66
N THR A 14 7.24 25.51 -9.19
CA THR A 14 7.30 25.20 -10.63
C THR A 14 6.01 24.47 -11.05
N PRO A 15 5.20 25.03 -11.96
CA PRO A 15 3.98 24.36 -12.42
C PRO A 15 4.36 23.14 -13.27
N TRP A 16 3.70 22.03 -13.03
CA TRP A 16 3.79 20.81 -13.84
C TRP A 16 3.45 21.12 -15.29
N SER A 17 4.37 20.89 -16.21
CA SER A 17 4.10 21.10 -17.62
C SER A 17 3.23 19.95 -18.19
N ARG A 18 2.41 20.26 -19.21
CA ARG A 18 1.66 19.25 -20.00
C ARG A 18 2.51 18.05 -20.41
N ARG A 19 3.79 18.27 -20.72
CA ARG A 19 4.76 17.22 -21.02
C ARG A 19 5.08 16.31 -19.82
N GLY A 20 5.16 16.85 -18.61
CA GLY A 20 5.41 16.07 -17.40
C GLY A 20 4.24 15.16 -17.04
N PHE A 21 2.99 15.63 -17.20
CA PHE A 21 1.79 14.86 -16.94
C PHE A 21 1.58 13.76 -18.01
N LEU A 22 1.74 14.07 -19.28
CA LEU A 22 1.63 13.10 -20.37
C LEU A 22 2.78 12.08 -20.37
N LEU A 23 3.97 12.46 -19.88
CA LEU A 23 5.11 11.54 -19.69
C LEU A 23 4.92 10.64 -18.47
N SER A 24 4.12 11.01 -17.48
CA SER A 24 3.74 10.10 -16.37
C SER A 24 2.61 9.15 -16.76
N ALA A 25 1.79 9.49 -17.77
CA ALA A 25 0.78 8.62 -18.35
C ALA A 25 1.34 7.72 -19.47
N ALA A 26 2.41 8.15 -20.13
CA ALA A 26 3.16 7.34 -21.10
C ALA A 26 4.44 6.87 -20.40
N SER A 27 4.46 5.63 -19.93
CA SER A 27 5.68 4.97 -19.47
C SER A 27 6.66 4.87 -20.63
N LEU A 28 7.43 5.93 -20.86
CA LEU A 28 8.74 5.76 -21.45
C LEU A 28 9.58 5.08 -20.37
N THR A 29 9.64 3.75 -20.44
CA THR A 29 10.82 3.00 -20.09
C THR A 29 11.93 3.50 -21.04
N ALA A 30 12.39 4.73 -20.83
CA ALA A 30 13.70 5.09 -21.24
C ALA A 30 14.62 4.19 -20.39
N LEU A 31 15.07 3.10 -20.99
CA LEU A 31 16.32 2.48 -20.65
C LEU A 31 17.37 3.61 -20.82
N LEU A 32 17.51 4.43 -19.78
CA LEU A 32 18.74 5.18 -19.62
C LEU A 32 19.84 4.12 -19.67
N PRO A 33 20.84 4.24 -20.55
CA PRO A 33 21.98 3.36 -20.50
C PRO A 33 22.46 3.44 -19.04
N LEU A 34 22.49 2.29 -18.35
CA LEU A 34 23.15 2.13 -17.07
C LEU A 34 24.61 2.52 -17.33
N ALA A 35 24.95 3.77 -17.09
CA ALA A 35 26.33 4.16 -16.98
C ALA A 35 26.90 3.25 -15.89
N LEU A 36 27.86 2.40 -16.26
CA LEU A 36 28.62 1.62 -15.30
C LEU A 36 29.14 2.62 -14.26
N PRO A 37 28.95 2.37 -12.97
CA PRO A 37 29.40 3.29 -11.95
C PRO A 37 30.88 3.55 -12.15
N ASP A 38 31.25 4.81 -12.13
CA ASP A 38 32.66 5.18 -12.06
C ASP A 38 33.14 4.79 -10.65
N ARG A 39 33.69 3.58 -10.53
CA ARG A 39 34.20 3.02 -9.26
C ARG A 39 35.24 3.93 -8.62
N ALA A 40 36.00 4.70 -9.42
CA ALA A 40 36.99 5.63 -8.92
C ALA A 40 36.31 6.83 -8.21
N ALA A 41 35.24 7.38 -8.79
CA ALA A 41 34.46 8.44 -8.17
C ALA A 41 33.75 7.95 -6.89
N ALA A 42 33.17 6.75 -6.93
CA ALA A 42 32.52 6.16 -5.74
C ALA A 42 33.52 5.94 -4.61
N ALA A 43 34.73 5.43 -4.90
CA ALA A 43 35.77 5.21 -3.88
C ALA A 43 36.26 6.52 -3.22
N GLN A 44 36.20 7.64 -3.94
CA GLN A 44 36.58 8.95 -3.40
C GLN A 44 35.46 9.55 -2.53
N GLU A 45 34.19 9.38 -2.91
CA GLU A 45 33.04 9.96 -2.20
C GLU A 45 32.53 9.06 -1.05
N LEU A 46 32.77 7.75 -1.11
CA LEU A 46 32.38 6.75 -0.11
C LEU A 46 33.62 5.97 0.39
N PRO A 47 34.47 6.60 1.19
CA PRO A 47 35.69 5.96 1.65
C PRO A 47 35.39 4.71 2.48
N GLY A 48 36.10 3.60 2.17
CA GLY A 48 35.92 2.33 2.85
C GLY A 48 34.61 1.60 2.56
N PHE A 49 33.90 1.98 1.50
CA PHE A 49 32.69 1.24 1.07
C PHE A 49 33.03 -0.22 0.73
N PRO A 50 32.17 -1.20 1.08
CA PRO A 50 32.44 -2.62 0.90
C PRO A 50 32.80 -2.97 -0.55
N GLU A 51 33.92 -3.68 -0.73
CA GLU A 51 34.36 -4.13 -2.05
C GLU A 51 33.37 -5.14 -2.66
N GLY A 52 33.21 -5.10 -3.97
CA GLY A 52 32.37 -6.03 -4.72
C GLY A 52 30.86 -5.70 -4.68
N VAL A 53 30.43 -4.72 -3.91
CA VAL A 53 29.05 -4.24 -3.93
C VAL A 53 28.90 -3.20 -5.05
N ASP A 54 27.90 -3.40 -5.92
CA ASP A 54 27.55 -2.40 -6.93
C ASP A 54 26.99 -1.14 -6.25
N VAL A 55 27.62 0.01 -6.51
CA VAL A 55 27.21 1.31 -5.98
C VAL A 55 27.09 2.33 -7.10
N TYR A 56 26.06 3.18 -7.05
CA TYR A 56 25.74 4.12 -8.14
C TYR A 56 24.90 5.30 -7.64
N ARG A 57 24.90 6.39 -8.40
CA ARG A 57 23.99 7.51 -8.18
C ARG A 57 22.61 7.17 -8.73
N SER A 58 21.57 7.46 -7.97
CA SER A 58 20.18 7.16 -8.30
C SER A 58 19.26 8.34 -8.02
N ALA A 59 18.21 8.45 -8.80
CA ALA A 59 17.04 9.23 -8.43
C ALA A 59 16.07 8.35 -7.64
N TYR A 60 15.38 8.96 -6.68
CA TYR A 60 14.24 8.38 -5.99
C TYR A 60 12.96 9.11 -6.41
N ARG A 61 11.90 8.36 -6.56
CA ARG A 61 10.54 8.86 -6.78
C ARG A 61 9.57 7.88 -6.14
N ASN A 62 8.70 8.37 -5.23
CA ASN A 62 7.60 7.55 -4.72
C ASN A 62 6.54 7.31 -5.79
N TRP A 63 5.51 6.52 -5.49
CA TRP A 63 4.48 6.13 -6.47
C TRP A 63 3.92 7.33 -7.24
N VAL A 64 3.42 8.32 -6.55
CA VAL A 64 2.77 9.49 -7.17
C VAL A 64 3.76 10.53 -7.68
N GLY A 65 4.98 10.55 -7.16
CA GLY A 65 6.03 11.51 -7.53
C GLY A 65 6.01 12.81 -6.74
N GLU A 66 5.34 12.84 -5.61
CA GLU A 66 5.34 13.98 -4.68
C GLU A 66 6.60 13.98 -3.80
N ILE A 67 7.17 12.81 -3.54
CA ILE A 67 8.47 12.67 -2.87
C ILE A 67 9.51 12.28 -3.91
N THR A 68 10.42 13.20 -4.21
CA THR A 68 11.48 13.00 -5.18
C THR A 68 12.82 13.45 -4.64
N ALA A 69 13.88 12.77 -5.03
CA ALA A 69 15.26 13.20 -4.80
C ALA A 69 16.14 12.76 -5.98
N THR A 70 17.21 13.49 -6.26
CA THR A 70 18.16 13.15 -7.31
C THR A 70 19.56 13.05 -6.72
N GLY A 71 20.43 12.27 -7.36
CA GLY A 71 21.83 12.19 -6.96
C GLY A 71 22.08 11.50 -5.62
N LEU A 72 21.12 10.70 -5.10
CA LEU A 72 21.34 9.87 -3.92
C LEU A 72 22.26 8.71 -4.24
N TRP A 73 23.04 8.27 -3.25
CA TRP A 73 23.75 7.01 -3.37
C TRP A 73 22.81 5.83 -3.22
N ALA A 74 22.98 4.85 -4.09
CA ALA A 74 22.29 3.57 -4.05
C ALA A 74 23.30 2.45 -4.24
N CYS A 75 23.02 1.28 -3.66
CA CYS A 75 23.80 0.07 -3.90
C CYS A 75 22.89 -1.12 -4.14
N ALA A 76 23.43 -2.14 -4.80
CA ALA A 76 22.74 -3.39 -5.07
C ALA A 76 23.57 -4.58 -4.54
N PRO A 77 23.44 -4.93 -3.25
CA PRO A 77 24.12 -6.09 -2.68
C PRO A 77 23.68 -7.38 -3.38
N ALA A 78 24.67 -8.23 -3.73
CA ALA A 78 24.42 -9.50 -4.42
C ALA A 78 23.87 -10.58 -3.49
N ASP A 79 24.15 -10.48 -2.20
CA ASP A 79 23.77 -11.46 -1.18
C ASP A 79 23.59 -10.80 0.20
N GLN A 80 23.15 -11.59 1.17
CA GLN A 80 22.92 -11.15 2.55
C GLN A 80 24.21 -10.70 3.26
N GLY A 81 25.35 -11.31 2.96
CA GLY A 81 26.65 -10.91 3.52
C GLY A 81 27.05 -9.51 3.09
N GLN A 82 26.84 -9.18 1.82
CA GLN A 82 27.05 -7.82 1.31
C GLN A 82 26.07 -6.81 1.93
N VAL A 83 24.82 -7.20 2.20
CA VAL A 83 23.87 -6.33 2.92
C VAL A 83 24.40 -5.98 4.31
N VAL A 84 24.89 -6.98 5.06
CA VAL A 84 25.47 -6.76 6.41
C VAL A 84 26.70 -5.84 6.33
N ALA A 85 27.58 -6.07 5.35
CA ALA A 85 28.77 -5.24 5.16
C ALA A 85 28.40 -3.77 4.89
N VAL A 86 27.39 -3.54 4.04
CA VAL A 86 26.86 -2.20 3.72
C VAL A 86 26.26 -1.52 4.94
N VAL A 87 25.43 -2.21 5.72
CA VAL A 87 24.81 -1.66 6.92
C VAL A 87 25.87 -1.28 7.97
N ASN A 88 26.86 -2.15 8.20
CA ASN A 88 27.96 -1.86 9.14
C ASN A 88 28.85 -0.71 8.67
N TRP A 89 29.08 -0.59 7.36
CA TRP A 89 29.77 0.57 6.81
C TRP A 89 28.96 1.85 7.05
N ALA A 90 27.67 1.85 6.73
CA ALA A 90 26.80 3.00 6.91
C ALA A 90 26.73 3.46 8.36
N TRP A 91 26.54 2.53 9.31
CA TRP A 91 26.59 2.82 10.74
C TRP A 91 27.88 3.52 11.14
N LYS A 92 29.05 2.99 10.77
CA LYS A 92 30.35 3.59 11.11
C LYS A 92 30.57 4.96 10.48
N GLN A 93 29.92 5.25 9.34
CA GLN A 93 30.00 6.53 8.65
C GLN A 93 28.90 7.52 9.09
N GLY A 94 27.97 7.12 9.98
CA GLY A 94 26.82 7.95 10.36
C GLY A 94 25.78 8.14 9.26
N TRP A 95 25.65 7.16 8.35
CA TRP A 95 24.68 7.17 7.26
C TRP A 95 23.44 6.36 7.61
N SER A 96 22.28 6.82 7.13
CA SER A 96 21.06 6.02 7.15
C SER A 96 21.02 5.06 5.97
N VAL A 97 20.45 3.88 6.18
CA VAL A 97 20.22 2.86 5.16
C VAL A 97 18.72 2.70 4.94
N ARG A 98 18.28 2.78 3.67
CA ARG A 98 16.88 2.60 3.33
C ARG A 98 16.73 1.52 2.26
N ALA A 99 16.02 0.45 2.60
CA ALA A 99 15.63 -0.55 1.61
C ALA A 99 14.72 0.10 0.55
N ARG A 100 15.03 -0.14 -0.71
CA ARG A 100 14.25 0.33 -1.85
C ARG A 100 13.78 -0.86 -2.68
N GLY A 101 12.48 -1.04 -2.78
CA GLY A 101 11.84 -1.91 -3.76
C GLY A 101 11.28 -1.08 -4.92
N SER A 102 10.01 -1.30 -5.27
CA SER A 102 9.32 -0.63 -6.39
C SER A 102 8.91 0.82 -6.10
N SER A 103 9.11 1.31 -4.89
CA SER A 103 8.73 2.67 -4.44
C SER A 103 7.24 2.99 -4.64
N HIS A 104 6.36 2.00 -4.40
CA HIS A 104 4.92 2.10 -4.61
C HIS A 104 4.17 2.81 -3.46
N GLY A 105 4.83 3.10 -2.34
CA GLY A 105 4.22 3.83 -1.21
C GLY A 105 4.04 5.33 -1.51
N TRP A 106 3.06 5.94 -0.85
CA TRP A 106 2.84 7.39 -0.83
C TRP A 106 3.64 8.04 0.30
N SER A 107 3.65 7.39 1.47
CA SER A 107 4.24 7.91 2.70
C SER A 107 5.78 8.05 2.62
N PRO A 108 6.37 9.03 3.36
CA PRO A 108 7.82 9.29 3.39
C PRO A 108 8.59 8.29 4.25
N LEU A 109 8.20 7.02 4.22
CA LEU A 109 8.87 5.95 4.96
C LEU A 109 10.25 5.61 4.38
N THR A 110 10.46 5.77 3.07
CA THR A 110 11.78 5.49 2.44
C THR A 110 12.71 6.68 2.60
N ILE A 111 12.31 7.86 2.17
CA ILE A 111 13.06 9.11 2.37
C ILE A 111 12.10 10.25 2.70
N PRO A 112 12.51 11.24 3.50
CA PRO A 112 11.73 12.45 3.74
C PRO A 112 11.51 13.27 2.48
N THR A 113 10.41 14.04 2.44
CA THR A 113 10.22 15.12 1.47
C THR A 113 11.36 16.14 1.60
N GLY A 114 11.88 16.65 0.47
CA GLY A 114 12.97 17.61 0.46
C GLY A 114 14.36 17.02 0.72
N THR A 115 14.54 15.70 0.66
CA THR A 115 15.87 15.07 0.75
C THR A 115 16.77 15.61 -0.35
N GLU A 116 17.88 16.23 0.02
CA GLU A 116 18.83 16.87 -0.90
C GLU A 116 19.76 15.85 -1.56
N ALA A 117 20.34 16.23 -2.71
CA ALA A 117 21.38 15.46 -3.35
C ALA A 117 22.62 15.37 -2.43
N GLY A 118 23.15 14.16 -2.25
CA GLY A 118 24.30 13.93 -1.37
C GLY A 118 23.95 13.81 0.12
N ALA A 119 22.66 13.84 0.51
CA ALA A 119 22.27 13.51 1.86
C ALA A 119 22.89 12.17 2.31
N PRO A 120 23.26 11.98 3.59
CA PRO A 120 23.88 10.76 4.09
C PRO A 120 22.84 9.63 4.23
N VAL A 121 22.19 9.31 3.12
CA VAL A 121 21.21 8.23 2.97
C VAL A 121 21.68 7.31 1.84
N LEU A 122 21.78 6.02 2.13
CA LEU A 122 22.10 4.98 1.17
C LEU A 122 20.85 4.17 0.86
N LEU A 123 20.45 4.15 -0.40
CA LEU A 123 19.36 3.29 -0.87
C LEU A 123 19.91 1.89 -1.16
N VAL A 124 19.35 0.86 -0.54
CA VAL A 124 19.66 -0.54 -0.83
C VAL A 124 18.60 -1.09 -1.78
N ASP A 125 18.99 -1.29 -3.04
CA ASP A 125 18.13 -1.83 -4.09
C ASP A 125 18.02 -3.35 -3.94
N THR A 126 16.98 -3.80 -3.26
CA THR A 126 16.74 -5.22 -3.00
C THR A 126 16.24 -5.96 -4.24
N ALA A 127 15.59 -5.25 -5.16
CA ALA A 127 14.95 -5.84 -6.34
C ALA A 127 15.94 -6.35 -7.40
N ARG A 128 17.22 -5.97 -7.30
CA ARG A 128 18.25 -6.42 -8.26
C ARG A 128 18.70 -7.86 -8.06
N HIS A 129 18.96 -8.24 -6.81
CA HIS A 129 19.64 -9.52 -6.54
C HIS A 129 18.95 -10.35 -5.46
N LEU A 130 18.25 -9.74 -4.50
CA LEU A 130 17.56 -10.48 -3.43
C LEU A 130 16.19 -11.00 -3.90
N THR A 131 16.14 -11.69 -5.03
CA THR A 131 14.91 -12.07 -5.75
C THR A 131 14.70 -13.58 -5.86
N GLY A 132 15.57 -14.39 -5.23
CA GLY A 132 15.46 -15.85 -5.26
C GLY A 132 14.16 -16.34 -4.65
N VAL A 133 13.55 -17.38 -5.25
CA VAL A 133 12.37 -18.09 -4.72
C VAL A 133 12.65 -19.58 -4.77
N SER A 134 12.40 -20.29 -3.68
CA SER A 134 12.53 -21.74 -3.59
C SER A 134 11.38 -22.37 -2.86
N LEU A 135 10.83 -23.47 -3.39
CA LEU A 135 9.85 -24.29 -2.71
C LEU A 135 10.57 -25.18 -1.70
N GLU A 136 10.30 -24.98 -0.40
CA GLU A 136 10.95 -25.74 0.68
C GLU A 136 10.19 -27.02 1.02
N SER A 137 8.86 -27.01 0.90
CA SER A 137 7.97 -28.15 1.15
C SER A 137 6.70 -28.01 0.33
N THR A 138 6.08 -29.14 -0.01
CA THR A 138 4.79 -29.21 -0.70
C THR A 138 3.63 -29.56 0.21
N ASP A 139 3.87 -30.18 1.36
CA ASP A 139 2.85 -30.57 2.34
C ASP A 139 3.44 -30.54 3.78
N PRO A 140 3.14 -29.53 4.57
CA PRO A 140 2.48 -28.27 4.21
C PRO A 140 3.32 -27.46 3.20
N ALA A 141 2.66 -26.76 2.28
CA ALA A 141 3.35 -25.99 1.27
C ALA A 141 4.03 -24.75 1.87
N VAL A 142 5.34 -24.64 1.67
CA VAL A 142 6.19 -23.58 2.22
C VAL A 142 7.14 -23.11 1.15
N VAL A 143 7.25 -21.79 0.99
CA VAL A 143 8.16 -21.14 0.04
C VAL A 143 9.09 -20.19 0.78
N ARG A 144 10.37 -20.20 0.41
CA ARG A 144 11.35 -19.20 0.83
C ARG A 144 11.58 -18.21 -0.29
N ALA A 145 11.58 -16.93 0.03
CA ALA A 145 11.67 -15.86 -0.96
C ALA A 145 12.52 -14.69 -0.48
N GLY A 146 13.37 -14.18 -1.34
CA GLY A 146 14.13 -12.95 -1.11
C GLY A 146 13.20 -11.72 -1.03
N ALA A 147 13.54 -10.76 -0.18
CA ALA A 147 12.71 -9.59 0.06
C ALA A 147 12.52 -8.68 -1.19
N GLY A 148 13.40 -8.80 -2.17
CA GLY A 148 13.35 -8.04 -3.42
C GLY A 148 12.51 -8.66 -4.54
N VAL A 149 11.99 -9.89 -4.36
CA VAL A 149 11.13 -10.52 -5.38
C VAL A 149 9.81 -9.75 -5.51
N THR A 150 9.32 -9.56 -6.73
CA THR A 150 8.01 -8.94 -6.93
C THR A 150 6.88 -9.92 -6.65
N LEU A 151 5.70 -9.42 -6.26
CA LEU A 151 4.53 -10.27 -6.01
C LEU A 151 4.12 -11.02 -7.27
N GLU A 152 4.19 -10.41 -8.46
CA GLU A 152 3.89 -11.10 -9.72
C GLU A 152 4.85 -12.25 -9.98
N ALA A 153 6.15 -12.05 -9.73
CA ALA A 153 7.15 -13.10 -9.88
C ALA A 153 6.98 -14.23 -8.85
N LEU A 154 6.72 -13.87 -7.59
CA LEU A 154 6.44 -14.85 -6.53
C LEU A 154 5.18 -15.67 -6.87
N LEU A 155 4.07 -15.02 -7.18
CA LEU A 155 2.81 -15.69 -7.53
C LEU A 155 2.92 -16.49 -8.83
N GLY A 156 3.77 -16.06 -9.77
CA GLY A 156 4.11 -16.85 -10.97
C GLY A 156 4.82 -18.16 -10.61
N HIS A 157 5.86 -18.07 -9.77
CA HIS A 157 6.56 -19.26 -9.26
C HIS A 157 5.61 -20.22 -8.50
N LEU A 158 4.71 -19.69 -7.68
CA LEU A 158 3.71 -20.48 -6.98
C LEU A 158 2.75 -21.18 -7.97
N GLU A 159 2.26 -20.46 -8.99
CA GLU A 159 1.36 -21.01 -10.00
C GLU A 159 1.99 -22.18 -10.76
N ASP A 160 3.29 -22.10 -11.10
CA ASP A 160 4.05 -23.17 -11.76
C ASP A 160 4.10 -24.48 -10.91
N HIS A 161 3.88 -24.36 -9.60
CA HIS A 161 3.83 -25.48 -8.66
C HIS A 161 2.41 -25.83 -8.19
N GLY A 162 1.37 -25.28 -8.84
CA GLY A 162 -0.02 -25.48 -8.43
C GLY A 162 -0.42 -24.79 -7.13
N LEU A 163 0.38 -23.82 -6.69
CA LEU A 163 0.19 -23.03 -5.47
C LEU A 163 -0.25 -21.60 -5.80
N GLY A 164 -0.81 -20.87 -4.82
CA GLY A 164 -1.26 -19.50 -5.00
C GLY A 164 -1.90 -18.94 -3.74
N LEU A 165 -2.42 -17.72 -3.86
CA LEU A 165 -3.13 -17.00 -2.82
C LEU A 165 -4.54 -16.66 -3.29
N THR A 166 -5.52 -16.63 -2.38
CA THR A 166 -6.91 -16.22 -2.68
C THR A 166 -7.18 -14.74 -2.42
N ALA A 167 -6.19 -14.02 -1.89
CA ALA A 167 -6.17 -12.57 -1.71
C ALA A 167 -4.74 -12.07 -1.87
N ALA A 168 -4.57 -10.94 -2.54
CA ALA A 168 -3.28 -10.28 -2.73
C ALA A 168 -3.51 -8.79 -3.04
N PRO A 169 -2.54 -7.90 -2.77
CA PRO A 169 -2.56 -6.53 -3.27
C PRO A 169 -2.68 -6.50 -4.78
N ALA A 170 -3.41 -5.51 -5.32
CA ALA A 170 -3.66 -5.41 -6.76
C ALA A 170 -2.41 -5.12 -7.61
N PRO A 171 -1.39 -4.33 -7.15
CA PRO A 171 -0.16 -4.14 -7.91
C PRO A 171 0.76 -5.35 -7.82
N GLY A 172 1.14 -5.91 -8.97
CA GLY A 172 2.05 -7.06 -9.05
C GLY A 172 3.52 -6.72 -8.93
N ASP A 173 3.91 -5.47 -9.14
CA ASP A 173 5.29 -4.98 -9.10
C ASP A 173 5.81 -4.66 -7.69
N LEU A 174 4.99 -4.77 -6.65
CA LEU A 174 5.43 -4.60 -5.27
C LEU A 174 6.51 -5.64 -4.93
N THR A 175 7.61 -5.19 -4.33
CA THR A 175 8.57 -6.15 -3.74
C THR A 175 8.02 -6.73 -2.44
N LEU A 176 8.29 -8.01 -2.20
CA LEU A 176 7.79 -8.72 -1.02
C LEU A 176 8.17 -8.02 0.29
N GLY A 177 9.44 -7.64 0.46
CA GLY A 177 9.90 -6.95 1.67
C GLY A 177 9.22 -5.59 1.89
N GLY A 178 8.99 -4.83 0.79
CA GLY A 178 8.25 -3.58 0.86
C GLY A 178 6.78 -3.78 1.20
N ALA A 179 6.13 -4.80 0.63
CA ALA A 179 4.74 -5.15 0.92
C ALA A 179 4.54 -5.55 2.39
N LEU A 180 5.43 -6.40 2.93
CA LEU A 180 5.39 -6.80 4.34
C LEU A 180 5.64 -5.64 5.29
N ALA A 181 6.57 -4.74 4.95
CA ALA A 181 6.92 -3.60 5.80
C ALA A 181 5.73 -2.68 6.12
N VAL A 182 4.74 -2.58 5.24
CA VAL A 182 3.59 -1.67 5.34
C VAL A 182 2.25 -2.40 5.40
N ASP A 183 2.25 -3.68 5.76
CA ASP A 183 1.02 -4.44 5.97
C ASP A 183 0.14 -4.61 4.72
N ALA A 184 0.77 -4.83 3.56
CA ALA A 184 0.04 -4.92 2.30
C ALA A 184 -0.96 -6.08 2.30
N HIS A 185 -2.17 -5.80 1.77
CA HIS A 185 -3.33 -6.67 1.86
C HIS A 185 -4.12 -6.71 0.55
N GLY A 186 -5.01 -7.67 0.42
CA GLY A 186 -6.00 -7.74 -0.66
C GLY A 186 -7.39 -7.29 -0.21
N THR A 187 -8.42 -7.98 -0.70
CA THR A 187 -9.79 -7.90 -0.18
C THR A 187 -10.30 -9.33 -0.02
N ALA A 188 -10.49 -9.77 1.21
CA ALA A 188 -11.01 -11.10 1.51
C ALA A 188 -11.51 -11.21 2.96
N VAL A 189 -12.66 -11.83 3.11
CA VAL A 189 -13.22 -12.37 4.35
C VAL A 189 -13.85 -13.73 4.00
N PRO A 190 -14.19 -14.60 4.95
CA PRO A 190 -14.93 -15.80 4.64
C PRO A 190 -16.29 -15.48 4.01
N ALA A 191 -16.63 -16.06 2.84
CA ALA A 191 -18.01 -16.07 2.37
C ALA A 191 -18.89 -16.93 3.31
N HIS A 192 -20.21 -16.81 3.19
CA HIS A 192 -21.11 -17.64 3.99
C HIS A 192 -20.83 -19.12 3.73
N GLY A 193 -20.45 -19.84 4.80
CA GLY A 193 -20.09 -21.26 4.74
C GLY A 193 -18.68 -21.55 4.18
N GLU A 194 -17.90 -20.54 3.82
CA GLU A 194 -16.50 -20.72 3.42
C GLU A 194 -15.63 -20.96 4.66
N SER A 195 -14.78 -21.97 4.61
CA SER A 195 -13.71 -22.19 5.57
C SER A 195 -12.37 -21.77 4.98
N ARG A 196 -11.51 -21.17 5.79
CA ARG A 196 -10.14 -20.83 5.37
C ARG A 196 -9.41 -22.10 4.92
N LEU A 197 -8.87 -22.07 3.72
CA LEU A 197 -8.00 -23.13 3.23
C LEU A 197 -6.60 -23.01 3.85
N PRO A 198 -5.91 -24.12 4.16
CA PRO A 198 -4.55 -24.08 4.66
C PRO A 198 -3.62 -23.27 3.75
N GLY A 199 -2.77 -22.44 4.35
CA GLY A 199 -1.82 -21.59 3.62
C GLY A 199 -2.42 -20.36 2.92
N HIS A 200 -3.69 -20.03 3.22
CA HIS A 200 -4.32 -18.77 2.80
C HIS A 200 -4.61 -17.88 4.00
N THR A 201 -4.74 -16.59 3.75
CA THR A 201 -5.14 -15.59 4.75
C THR A 201 -6.26 -14.72 4.22
N TYR A 202 -7.09 -14.23 5.12
CA TYR A 202 -8.04 -13.13 4.84
C TYR A 202 -7.48 -11.77 5.26
N GLY A 203 -6.39 -11.75 6.04
CA GLY A 203 -5.68 -10.56 6.48
C GLY A 203 -4.57 -10.11 5.52
N SER A 204 -3.51 -9.55 6.08
CA SER A 204 -2.34 -9.09 5.34
C SER A 204 -1.43 -10.23 4.88
N LEU A 205 -0.49 -9.91 3.97
CA LEU A 205 0.57 -10.84 3.57
C LEU A 205 1.48 -11.21 4.75
N SER A 206 1.63 -10.33 5.74
CA SER A 206 2.44 -10.57 6.94
C SER A 206 1.92 -11.75 7.76
N ASN A 207 0.63 -12.08 7.65
CA ASN A 207 0.05 -13.23 8.33
C ASN A 207 0.41 -14.58 7.70
N LEU A 208 1.03 -14.60 6.52
CA LEU A 208 1.56 -15.81 5.87
C LEU A 208 3.01 -16.13 6.28
N VAL A 209 3.71 -15.21 6.93
CA VAL A 209 5.13 -15.35 7.27
C VAL A 209 5.31 -16.38 8.38
N LEU A 210 6.14 -17.39 8.13
CA LEU A 210 6.57 -18.41 9.12
C LEU A 210 7.91 -18.05 9.78
N SER A 211 8.80 -17.40 9.03
CA SER A 211 10.04 -16.83 9.55
C SER A 211 10.53 -15.72 8.63
N LEU A 212 11.36 -14.84 9.16
CA LEU A 212 12.04 -13.80 8.38
C LEU A 212 13.48 -13.63 8.85
N THR A 213 14.36 -13.25 7.91
CA THR A 213 15.75 -12.92 8.20
C THR A 213 15.94 -11.42 8.01
N ALA A 214 16.40 -10.74 9.06
CA ALA A 214 16.63 -9.30 9.08
C ALA A 214 18.05 -8.96 9.53
N VAL A 215 18.51 -7.77 9.13
CA VAL A 215 19.75 -7.18 9.66
C VAL A 215 19.38 -6.42 10.93
N VAL A 216 20.01 -6.80 12.05
CA VAL A 216 19.75 -6.28 13.38
C VAL A 216 21.04 -6.06 14.14
N TRP A 217 21.01 -5.17 15.12
CA TRP A 217 22.13 -4.94 16.02
C TRP A 217 22.35 -6.13 16.97
N ASP A 218 23.61 -6.49 17.13
CA ASP A 218 24.06 -7.50 18.08
C ASP A 218 25.10 -6.89 19.03
N ALA A 219 24.71 -6.72 20.28
CA ALA A 219 25.56 -6.06 21.29
C ALA A 219 26.82 -6.86 21.64
N ASP A 220 26.78 -8.18 21.51
CA ASP A 220 27.92 -9.03 21.86
C ASP A 220 29.05 -8.91 20.82
N SER A 221 28.69 -8.75 19.54
CA SER A 221 29.65 -8.56 18.43
C SER A 221 29.93 -7.09 18.13
N ASP A 222 29.22 -6.14 18.77
CA ASP A 222 29.28 -4.70 18.49
C ASP A 222 29.14 -4.42 16.98
N ALA A 223 28.12 -5.03 16.36
CA ALA A 223 27.90 -4.96 14.93
C ALA A 223 26.43 -5.29 14.55
N TYR A 224 26.04 -4.86 13.34
CA TYR A 224 24.85 -5.37 12.70
C TYR A 224 25.13 -6.76 12.11
N VAL A 225 24.21 -7.70 12.37
CA VAL A 225 24.31 -9.10 11.96
C VAL A 225 23.00 -9.56 11.32
N LEU A 226 23.02 -10.67 10.60
CA LEU A 226 21.80 -11.37 10.18
C LEU A 226 21.25 -12.20 11.33
N ARG A 227 19.94 -12.08 11.55
CA ARG A 227 19.23 -12.95 12.49
C ARG A 227 17.91 -13.40 11.87
N THR A 228 17.59 -14.67 12.01
CA THR A 228 16.31 -15.25 11.60
C THR A 228 15.40 -15.36 12.81
N TYR A 229 14.17 -14.88 12.64
CA TYR A 229 13.11 -14.89 13.63
C TYR A 229 11.99 -15.82 13.15
N ALA A 230 11.62 -16.77 13.97
CA ALA A 230 10.46 -17.63 13.71
C ALA A 230 9.16 -16.91 14.07
N ARG A 231 8.03 -17.43 13.61
CA ARG A 231 6.72 -16.80 13.81
C ARG A 231 6.29 -16.72 15.29
N ASP A 232 6.80 -17.60 16.12
CA ASP A 232 6.56 -17.63 17.57
C ASP A 232 7.55 -16.79 18.39
N ASP A 233 8.60 -16.26 17.74
CA ASP A 233 9.57 -15.37 18.39
C ASP A 233 8.91 -14.03 18.76
N PRO A 234 8.97 -13.60 20.01
CA PRO A 234 8.42 -12.32 20.45
C PRO A 234 8.93 -11.11 19.65
N ASP A 235 10.24 -11.08 19.38
CA ASP A 235 10.86 -9.99 18.60
C ASP A 235 10.43 -10.02 17.14
N GLY A 236 10.23 -11.22 16.59
CA GLY A 236 9.74 -11.41 15.24
C GLY A 236 8.41 -10.72 14.97
N ALA A 237 7.53 -10.65 15.97
CA ALA A 237 6.23 -9.99 15.85
C ALA A 237 6.32 -8.49 15.51
N ALA A 238 7.37 -7.78 15.96
CA ALA A 238 7.64 -6.39 15.59
C ALA A 238 8.20 -6.25 14.17
N LEU A 239 8.81 -7.30 13.63
CA LEU A 239 9.44 -7.30 12.31
C LEU A 239 8.47 -7.72 11.18
N LEU A 240 7.33 -8.32 11.50
CA LEU A 240 6.32 -8.73 10.51
C LEU A 240 5.69 -7.54 9.76
N THR A 241 5.57 -6.38 10.45
CA THR A 241 5.16 -5.09 9.88
C THR A 241 6.03 -4.04 10.57
N HIS A 242 7.11 -3.59 9.92
CA HIS A 242 8.18 -2.83 10.59
C HIS A 242 8.39 -1.41 10.05
N LEU A 243 7.59 -0.96 9.08
CA LEU A 243 7.59 0.40 8.51
C LEU A 243 8.97 0.85 7.95
N GLY A 244 9.85 -0.09 7.67
CA GLY A 244 11.23 0.18 7.26
C GLY A 244 12.19 0.50 8.42
N ARG A 245 11.81 0.24 9.69
CA ARG A 245 12.70 0.26 10.88
C ARG A 245 13.62 -0.98 10.98
N ALA A 246 13.55 -1.87 10.00
CA ALA A 246 14.44 -2.99 9.84
C ALA A 246 14.69 -3.23 8.34
N LEU A 247 15.78 -3.93 8.01
CA LEU A 247 16.06 -4.39 6.67
C LEU A 247 15.90 -5.92 6.64
N VAL A 248 14.75 -6.37 6.14
CA VAL A 248 14.46 -7.78 5.89
C VAL A 248 15.10 -8.19 4.57
N THR A 249 15.80 -9.32 4.55
CA THR A 249 16.50 -9.84 3.36
C THR A 249 15.82 -11.04 2.73
N GLU A 250 15.14 -11.85 3.54
CA GLU A 250 14.51 -13.11 3.13
C GLU A 250 13.33 -13.44 4.05
N VAL A 251 12.32 -14.09 3.53
CA VAL A 251 11.18 -14.59 4.31
C VAL A 251 10.81 -16.02 3.89
N THR A 252 10.27 -16.78 4.84
CA THR A 252 9.62 -18.07 4.59
C THR A 252 8.12 -17.90 4.79
N LEU A 253 7.34 -18.28 3.77
CA LEU A 253 5.90 -18.09 3.74
C LEU A 253 5.17 -19.44 3.73
N ARG A 254 4.09 -19.53 4.47
CA ARG A 254 3.05 -20.54 4.25
C ARG A 254 2.25 -20.13 3.01
N VAL A 255 2.01 -21.08 2.12
CA VAL A 255 1.24 -20.87 0.88
C VAL A 255 0.24 -22.01 0.69
N GLY A 256 -0.84 -21.75 -0.05
CA GLY A 256 -1.91 -22.70 -0.27
C GLY A 256 -2.02 -23.16 -1.72
N ALA A 257 -2.97 -24.06 -1.98
CA ALA A 257 -3.29 -24.50 -3.33
C ALA A 257 -3.80 -23.33 -4.20
N ASN A 258 -3.40 -23.29 -5.47
CA ASN A 258 -3.90 -22.29 -6.40
C ASN A 258 -5.36 -22.59 -6.74
N THR A 259 -6.26 -21.83 -6.16
CA THR A 259 -7.69 -21.95 -6.41
C THR A 259 -8.12 -20.88 -7.42
N PRO A 260 -8.67 -21.25 -8.60
CA PRO A 260 -9.15 -20.30 -9.56
C PRO A 260 -10.24 -19.38 -8.99
N LEU A 261 -10.18 -18.11 -9.35
CA LEU A 261 -11.15 -17.10 -8.96
C LEU A 261 -11.95 -16.63 -10.18
N ARG A 262 -13.23 -16.34 -9.94
CA ARG A 262 -14.08 -15.58 -10.84
C ARG A 262 -14.19 -14.15 -10.33
N CYS A 263 -14.00 -13.16 -11.20
CA CYS A 263 -14.18 -11.75 -10.89
C CYS A 263 -15.35 -11.20 -11.74
N VAL A 264 -16.43 -10.80 -11.09
CA VAL A 264 -17.58 -10.16 -11.73
C VAL A 264 -17.54 -8.66 -11.45
N SER A 265 -17.54 -7.86 -12.51
CA SER A 265 -17.57 -6.38 -12.45
C SER A 265 -18.97 -5.87 -12.77
N ARG A 266 -19.46 -4.92 -11.98
CA ARG A 266 -20.79 -4.31 -12.10
C ARG A 266 -20.72 -2.80 -11.99
N THR A 267 -21.51 -2.09 -12.80
CA THR A 267 -21.66 -0.63 -12.75
C THR A 267 -23.14 -0.22 -12.75
N ASP A 268 -24.03 -1.19 -12.52
CA ASP A 268 -25.48 -1.03 -12.56
C ASP A 268 -26.16 -0.82 -11.21
N ILE A 269 -25.39 -0.87 -10.10
CA ILE A 269 -25.92 -0.73 -8.74
C ILE A 269 -25.71 0.71 -8.27
N PRO A 270 -26.79 1.46 -7.94
CA PRO A 270 -26.63 2.81 -7.40
C PRO A 270 -25.89 2.82 -6.07
N ALA A 271 -25.06 3.84 -5.84
CA ALA A 271 -24.38 4.07 -4.56
C ALA A 271 -25.37 4.12 -3.39
N ALA A 272 -26.56 4.71 -3.60
CA ALA A 272 -27.62 4.76 -2.61
C ALA A 272 -28.19 3.37 -2.22
N GLU A 273 -28.04 2.35 -3.08
CA GLU A 273 -28.39 0.96 -2.78
C GLU A 273 -27.20 0.20 -2.19
N LEU A 274 -26.03 0.25 -2.87
CA LEU A 274 -24.84 -0.49 -2.48
C LEU A 274 -24.32 -0.08 -1.08
N PHE A 275 -24.37 1.21 -0.79
CA PHE A 275 -23.89 1.80 0.47
C PHE A 275 -25.01 2.16 1.45
N ALA A 276 -26.23 1.65 1.25
CA ALA A 276 -27.37 1.93 2.12
C ALA A 276 -27.07 1.52 3.57
N ALA A 277 -27.62 2.28 4.52
CA ALA A 277 -27.55 1.91 5.94
C ALA A 277 -28.20 0.51 6.19
N PRO A 278 -27.74 -0.23 7.23
CA PRO A 278 -28.35 -1.48 7.63
C PRO A 278 -29.85 -1.35 7.89
N GLY A 279 -30.58 -2.44 7.74
CA GLY A 279 -32.02 -2.46 7.97
C GLY A 279 -32.78 -1.87 6.79
N GLY A 280 -33.27 -2.63 5.90
CA GLY A 280 -34.05 -2.25 4.74
C GLY A 280 -34.76 -3.47 4.18
N PRO A 281 -35.51 -3.33 3.06
CA PRO A 281 -36.17 -4.47 2.45
C PRO A 281 -35.20 -5.61 2.16
N GLU A 282 -35.67 -6.85 2.32
CA GLU A 282 -34.93 -8.03 1.88
C GLU A 282 -34.59 -7.95 0.38
N GLY A 283 -33.47 -8.54 -0.01
CA GLY A 283 -33.03 -8.57 -1.41
C GLY A 283 -32.30 -7.30 -1.89
N ARG A 284 -31.99 -6.33 -1.02
CA ARG A 284 -31.10 -5.22 -1.37
C ARG A 284 -29.69 -5.72 -1.71
N ARG A 285 -29.11 -5.16 -2.77
CA ARG A 285 -27.75 -5.43 -3.23
C ARG A 285 -26.77 -4.51 -2.51
N THR A 286 -26.62 -4.70 -1.18
CA THR A 286 -25.68 -3.95 -0.35
C THR A 286 -24.26 -4.51 -0.48
N PHE A 287 -23.25 -3.73 -0.11
CA PHE A 287 -21.87 -4.18 -0.13
C PHE A 287 -21.68 -5.43 0.75
N ALA A 288 -22.26 -5.42 1.96
CA ALA A 288 -22.20 -6.57 2.87
C ALA A 288 -22.86 -7.83 2.27
N SER A 289 -23.96 -7.69 1.50
CA SER A 289 -24.59 -8.85 0.86
C SER A 289 -23.67 -9.53 -0.15
N PHE A 290 -22.86 -8.77 -0.90
CA PHE A 290 -21.84 -9.32 -1.79
C PHE A 290 -20.69 -9.97 -1.02
N LEU A 291 -20.30 -9.41 0.12
CA LEU A 291 -19.29 -10.06 0.99
C LEU A 291 -19.80 -11.38 1.54
N ASP A 292 -21.07 -11.46 1.95
CA ASP A 292 -21.67 -12.70 2.47
C ASP A 292 -21.74 -13.77 1.39
N GLU A 293 -22.04 -13.39 0.16
CA GLU A 293 -22.12 -14.31 -0.97
C GLU A 293 -20.74 -14.78 -1.46
N SER A 294 -19.76 -13.88 -1.53
CA SER A 294 -18.50 -14.11 -2.27
C SER A 294 -17.22 -14.05 -1.42
N GLY A 295 -17.28 -13.41 -0.27
CA GLY A 295 -16.14 -13.17 0.62
C GLY A 295 -15.15 -12.11 0.14
N ARG A 296 -15.27 -11.64 -1.11
CA ARG A 296 -14.29 -10.70 -1.69
C ARG A 296 -15.01 -9.67 -2.55
N ALA A 297 -14.98 -8.42 -2.12
CA ALA A 297 -15.61 -7.32 -2.85
C ALA A 297 -14.77 -6.04 -2.75
N GLU A 298 -14.77 -5.26 -3.82
CA GLU A 298 -14.18 -3.93 -3.89
C GLU A 298 -15.14 -3.00 -4.62
N ALA A 299 -15.40 -1.84 -4.05
CA ALA A 299 -16.13 -0.78 -4.73
C ALA A 299 -15.17 0.37 -5.07
N ILE A 300 -15.14 0.73 -6.35
CA ILE A 300 -14.42 1.89 -6.88
C ILE A 300 -15.47 2.93 -7.25
N TRP A 301 -15.59 3.98 -6.45
CA TRP A 301 -16.63 5.00 -6.61
C TRP A 301 -16.02 6.33 -7.04
N PHE A 302 -16.16 6.66 -8.32
CA PHE A 302 -15.67 7.92 -8.87
C PHE A 302 -16.43 9.11 -8.27
N ALA A 303 -15.70 10.13 -7.84
CA ALA A 303 -16.28 11.32 -7.23
C ALA A 303 -17.37 11.94 -8.13
N PHE A 304 -18.44 12.43 -7.51
CA PHE A 304 -19.60 13.04 -8.17
C PHE A 304 -20.43 12.11 -9.07
N THR A 305 -20.29 10.79 -8.96
CA THR A 305 -21.10 9.83 -9.71
C THR A 305 -22.11 9.10 -8.83
N GLU A 306 -23.19 8.58 -9.45
CA GLU A 306 -24.25 7.87 -8.74
C GLU A 306 -24.02 6.36 -8.66
N HIS A 307 -23.09 5.81 -9.44
CA HIS A 307 -22.85 4.37 -9.53
C HIS A 307 -21.36 4.08 -9.30
N PRO A 308 -21.00 3.22 -8.34
CA PRO A 308 -19.65 2.70 -8.23
C PRO A 308 -19.40 1.57 -9.25
N TRP A 309 -18.15 1.33 -9.57
CA TRP A 309 -17.70 0.09 -10.19
C TRP A 309 -17.45 -0.92 -9.07
N LEU A 310 -18.36 -1.87 -8.91
CA LEU A 310 -18.24 -2.97 -7.97
C LEU A 310 -17.54 -4.16 -8.62
N LYS A 311 -16.50 -4.69 -7.99
CA LYS A 311 -15.78 -5.92 -8.36
C LYS A 311 -16.02 -6.95 -7.26
N VAL A 312 -16.42 -8.15 -7.66
CA VAL A 312 -16.73 -9.26 -6.74
C VAL A 312 -15.96 -10.49 -7.17
N TRP A 313 -15.10 -11.01 -6.29
CA TRP A 313 -14.39 -12.26 -6.55
C TRP A 313 -14.99 -13.39 -5.74
N SER A 314 -15.16 -14.54 -6.37
CA SER A 314 -15.57 -15.78 -5.74
C SER A 314 -14.62 -16.92 -6.10
N VAL A 315 -14.44 -17.85 -5.18
CA VAL A 315 -13.73 -19.10 -5.44
C VAL A 315 -14.55 -19.91 -6.44
N ALA A 316 -13.95 -20.24 -7.58
CA ALA A 316 -14.62 -20.93 -8.68
C ALA A 316 -13.69 -21.99 -9.29
N PRO A 317 -13.59 -23.20 -8.70
CA PRO A 317 -12.70 -24.27 -9.18
C PRO A 317 -12.98 -24.67 -10.63
N THR A 318 -14.22 -24.53 -11.07
CA THR A 318 -14.64 -24.78 -12.45
C THR A 318 -15.05 -23.48 -13.12
N ARG A 319 -14.61 -23.27 -14.37
CA ARG A 319 -14.96 -22.07 -15.14
C ARG A 319 -16.48 -22.03 -15.44
N PRO A 320 -17.19 -20.97 -15.00
CA PRO A 320 -18.56 -20.74 -15.45
C PRO A 320 -18.61 -20.54 -16.97
N PRO A 321 -19.64 -21.06 -17.68
CA PRO A 321 -19.69 -21.04 -19.14
C PRO A 321 -19.57 -19.65 -19.76
N ALA A 322 -20.15 -18.62 -19.12
CA ALA A 322 -20.15 -17.25 -19.59
C ALA A 322 -18.86 -16.49 -19.27
N SER A 323 -18.03 -16.97 -18.34
CA SER A 323 -16.84 -16.25 -17.89
C SER A 323 -15.72 -16.29 -18.93
N ARG A 324 -15.10 -15.16 -19.17
CA ARG A 324 -13.89 -15.04 -19.99
C ARG A 324 -12.68 -15.60 -19.23
N ARG A 325 -11.97 -16.56 -19.84
CA ARG A 325 -10.71 -17.07 -19.28
C ARG A 325 -9.60 -16.03 -19.42
N VAL A 326 -8.82 -15.81 -18.36
CA VAL A 326 -7.60 -15.00 -18.35
C VAL A 326 -6.38 -15.87 -18.06
N GLY A 327 -5.37 -15.80 -18.94
CA GLY A 327 -4.14 -16.60 -18.87
C GLY A 327 -2.93 -15.82 -18.34
N SER A 328 -3.10 -14.55 -17.97
CA SER A 328 -2.10 -13.68 -17.36
C SER A 328 -2.80 -12.61 -16.51
N PRO A 329 -2.12 -11.89 -15.62
CA PRO A 329 -2.69 -10.77 -14.87
C PRO A 329 -3.47 -9.83 -15.77
N TYR A 330 -4.77 -9.66 -15.48
CA TYR A 330 -5.66 -8.90 -16.33
C TYR A 330 -5.73 -7.45 -15.88
N ASN A 331 -4.94 -6.62 -16.53
CA ASN A 331 -5.07 -5.18 -16.40
C ASN A 331 -6.18 -4.67 -17.33
N TYR A 332 -7.15 -3.96 -16.76
CA TYR A 332 -8.27 -3.43 -17.55
C TYR A 332 -7.76 -2.35 -18.52
N PRO A 333 -7.90 -2.52 -19.87
CA PRO A 333 -7.31 -1.60 -20.83
C PRO A 333 -7.75 -0.15 -20.66
N PHE A 334 -8.98 0.07 -20.19
CA PHE A 334 -9.51 1.41 -19.94
C PHE A 334 -8.96 2.08 -18.66
N SER A 335 -8.28 1.32 -17.79
CA SER A 335 -7.58 1.85 -16.62
C SER A 335 -6.10 2.11 -16.91
N ASP A 336 -5.52 1.38 -17.84
CA ASP A 336 -4.10 1.48 -18.22
C ASP A 336 -3.90 2.42 -19.44
N ASN A 337 -4.66 2.21 -20.50
CA ASN A 337 -4.73 3.10 -21.65
C ASN A 337 -5.92 4.05 -21.46
N ILE A 338 -5.73 5.05 -20.61
CA ILE A 338 -6.79 6.01 -20.26
C ILE A 338 -7.38 6.62 -21.53
N PRO A 339 -8.71 6.58 -21.75
CA PRO A 339 -9.34 7.20 -22.90
C PRO A 339 -8.96 8.67 -23.03
N THR A 340 -8.75 9.15 -24.25
CA THR A 340 -8.28 10.53 -24.53
C THR A 340 -9.12 11.58 -23.80
N VAL A 341 -10.44 11.41 -23.72
CA VAL A 341 -11.33 12.34 -22.99
C VAL A 341 -10.99 12.43 -21.50
N VAL A 342 -10.67 11.30 -20.85
CA VAL A 342 -10.28 11.29 -19.42
C VAL A 342 -8.90 11.94 -19.26
N ALA A 343 -7.94 11.62 -20.13
CA ALA A 343 -6.61 12.20 -20.12
C ALA A 343 -6.62 13.72 -20.36
N ASP A 344 -7.44 14.19 -21.30
CA ASP A 344 -7.59 15.62 -21.59
C ASP A 344 -8.23 16.40 -20.43
N LEU A 345 -9.27 15.83 -19.79
CA LEU A 345 -9.88 16.44 -18.61
C LEU A 345 -8.88 16.54 -17.45
N ALA A 346 -8.21 15.43 -17.09
CA ALA A 346 -7.19 15.42 -16.05
C ALA A 346 -6.04 16.38 -16.39
N GLY A 347 -5.59 16.41 -17.65
CA GLY A 347 -4.56 17.33 -18.13
C GLY A 347 -4.95 18.80 -17.97
N ARG A 348 -6.19 19.17 -18.29
CA ARG A 348 -6.72 20.53 -18.11
C ARG A 348 -6.85 20.90 -16.64
N MET A 349 -7.27 19.97 -15.78
CA MET A 349 -7.36 20.21 -14.34
C MET A 349 -5.99 20.56 -13.77
N VAL A 350 -4.95 19.79 -14.11
CA VAL A 350 -3.59 20.02 -13.60
C VAL A 350 -2.90 21.20 -14.27
N ALA A 351 -2.98 21.34 -15.60
CA ALA A 351 -2.24 22.37 -16.34
C ALA A 351 -2.90 23.75 -16.32
N ASP A 352 -4.25 23.79 -16.35
CA ASP A 352 -5.01 25.02 -16.46
C ASP A 352 -5.74 25.37 -15.14
N ALA A 353 -5.48 24.64 -14.05
CA ALA A 353 -6.18 24.74 -12.77
C ALA A 353 -7.71 24.66 -12.89
N ALA A 354 -8.21 23.87 -13.85
CA ALA A 354 -9.64 23.75 -14.15
C ALA A 354 -10.34 22.73 -13.24
N TRP A 355 -10.16 22.84 -11.92
CA TRP A 355 -10.64 21.87 -10.93
C TRP A 355 -12.16 21.72 -10.89
N TYR A 356 -12.91 22.72 -11.35
CA TYR A 356 -14.37 22.64 -11.54
C TYR A 356 -14.81 21.56 -12.53
N LEU A 357 -13.89 20.97 -13.28
CA LEU A 357 -14.16 19.82 -14.18
C LEU A 357 -14.21 18.48 -13.44
N ALA A 358 -13.99 18.42 -12.12
CA ALA A 358 -14.02 17.18 -11.34
C ALA A 358 -15.30 16.34 -11.53
N PRO A 359 -16.53 16.92 -11.54
CA PRO A 359 -17.75 16.14 -11.80
C PRO A 359 -17.77 15.51 -13.21
N LEU A 360 -17.23 16.22 -14.19
CA LEU A 360 -17.14 15.72 -15.57
C LEU A 360 -16.08 14.62 -15.69
N LEU A 361 -14.95 14.76 -14.98
CA LEU A 361 -13.92 13.72 -14.93
C LEU A 361 -14.47 12.44 -14.32
N GLY A 362 -15.16 12.50 -13.17
CA GLY A 362 -15.78 11.33 -12.55
C GLY A 362 -16.77 10.62 -13.48
N THR A 363 -17.63 11.39 -14.16
CA THR A 363 -18.57 10.85 -15.15
C THR A 363 -17.85 10.17 -16.34
N ALA A 364 -16.76 10.78 -16.83
CA ALA A 364 -15.96 10.23 -17.92
C ALA A 364 -15.26 8.92 -17.50
N GLN A 365 -14.73 8.85 -16.29
CA GLN A 365 -14.09 7.65 -15.72
C GLN A 365 -15.11 6.50 -15.58
N LEU A 366 -16.27 6.76 -15.00
CA LEU A 366 -17.34 5.76 -14.87
C LEU A 366 -17.81 5.25 -16.24
N THR A 367 -18.00 6.17 -17.19
CA THR A 367 -18.40 5.81 -18.56
C THR A 367 -17.33 4.94 -19.22
N ALA A 368 -16.06 5.30 -19.07
CA ALA A 368 -14.94 4.53 -19.59
C ALA A 368 -14.91 3.11 -19.00
N ALA A 369 -15.15 2.98 -17.69
CA ALA A 369 -15.25 1.67 -17.04
C ALA A 369 -16.42 0.85 -17.57
N ALA A 370 -17.64 1.40 -17.60
CA ALA A 370 -18.84 0.69 -18.02
C ALA A 370 -18.77 0.23 -19.51
N VAL A 371 -18.36 1.15 -20.40
CA VAL A 371 -18.15 0.84 -21.83
C VAL A 371 -16.99 -0.13 -22.01
N GLY A 372 -15.89 0.08 -21.30
CA GLY A 372 -14.70 -0.75 -21.39
C GLY A 372 -14.95 -2.20 -20.96
N LEU A 373 -15.67 -2.42 -19.86
CA LEU A 373 -16.06 -3.76 -19.40
C LEU A 373 -16.85 -4.53 -20.47
N THR A 374 -17.78 -3.86 -21.14
CA THR A 374 -18.58 -4.45 -22.20
C THR A 374 -17.75 -4.69 -23.46
N ALA A 375 -17.01 -3.69 -23.93
CA ALA A 375 -16.25 -3.75 -25.17
C ALA A 375 -15.12 -4.78 -25.13
N THR A 376 -14.52 -4.99 -23.96
CA THR A 376 -13.43 -5.95 -23.76
C THR A 376 -13.90 -7.32 -23.23
N LEU A 377 -15.22 -7.51 -23.06
CA LEU A 377 -15.79 -8.72 -22.46
C LEU A 377 -15.14 -9.06 -21.10
N SER A 378 -14.87 -8.05 -20.29
CA SER A 378 -14.18 -8.19 -19.01
C SER A 378 -15.07 -7.99 -17.77
N ALA A 379 -16.38 -7.94 -17.99
CA ALA A 379 -17.35 -7.89 -16.89
C ALA A 379 -17.41 -9.19 -16.09
N ASP A 380 -16.96 -10.31 -16.64
CA ASP A 380 -16.95 -11.62 -15.99
C ASP A 380 -15.67 -12.38 -16.39
N LEU A 381 -14.65 -12.32 -15.51
CA LEU A 381 -13.35 -12.95 -15.72
C LEU A 381 -13.21 -14.20 -14.84
N TRP A 382 -12.47 -15.19 -15.36
CA TRP A 382 -12.13 -16.41 -14.61
C TRP A 382 -10.70 -16.87 -14.95
N GLY A 383 -9.95 -17.31 -13.95
CA GLY A 383 -8.60 -17.86 -14.14
C GLY A 383 -7.90 -18.18 -12.84
N PRO A 384 -6.62 -18.60 -12.90
CA PRO A 384 -5.75 -18.67 -11.74
C PRO A 384 -5.84 -17.39 -10.91
N SER A 385 -5.74 -17.50 -9.59
CA SER A 385 -6.00 -16.37 -8.68
C SER A 385 -5.18 -15.13 -9.03
N LYS A 386 -3.88 -15.28 -9.27
CA LYS A 386 -2.97 -14.22 -9.70
C LYS A 386 -3.55 -13.38 -10.86
N ASN A 387 -4.16 -14.04 -11.85
CA ASN A 387 -4.58 -13.39 -13.09
C ASN A 387 -5.84 -12.52 -12.94
N THR A 388 -6.59 -12.71 -11.86
CA THR A 388 -7.76 -11.89 -11.53
C THR A 388 -7.50 -10.91 -10.39
N LEU A 389 -6.48 -11.16 -9.54
CA LEU A 389 -6.12 -10.31 -8.41
C LEU A 389 -5.16 -9.18 -8.81
N LEU A 390 -4.16 -9.46 -9.65
CA LEU A 390 -3.17 -8.46 -10.06
C LEU A 390 -3.68 -7.68 -11.28
N TYR A 391 -4.32 -6.54 -11.04
CA TYR A 391 -4.91 -5.72 -12.11
C TYR A 391 -4.39 -4.27 -12.16
N ILE A 392 -3.46 -3.88 -11.28
CA ILE A 392 -2.78 -2.59 -11.29
C ILE A 392 -1.37 -2.76 -11.85
N ARG A 393 -0.97 -1.86 -12.75
CA ARG A 393 0.37 -1.82 -13.36
C ARG A 393 1.07 -0.50 -13.08
N PRO A 394 2.41 -0.44 -13.24
CA PRO A 394 3.17 0.82 -13.14
C PRO A 394 2.68 1.92 -14.10
N THR A 395 1.96 1.54 -15.16
CA THR A 395 1.38 2.42 -16.18
C THR A 395 0.01 2.99 -15.81
N THR A 396 -0.64 2.48 -14.77
CA THR A 396 -1.93 3.01 -14.28
C THR A 396 -1.77 4.45 -13.81
N LEU A 397 -2.82 5.27 -13.99
CA LEU A 397 -2.84 6.67 -13.58
C LEU A 397 -2.47 6.80 -12.10
N ARG A 398 -1.43 7.58 -11.83
CA ARG A 398 -0.92 7.79 -10.48
C ARG A 398 -1.64 8.95 -9.82
N VAL A 399 -2.22 8.67 -8.68
CA VAL A 399 -3.03 9.61 -7.89
C VAL A 399 -2.54 9.64 -6.45
N THR A 400 -2.67 10.77 -5.78
CA THR A 400 -2.50 10.89 -4.32
C THR A 400 -3.63 10.14 -3.64
N ALA A 401 -3.34 9.51 -2.52
CA ALA A 401 -4.32 8.74 -1.75
C ALA A 401 -4.12 8.94 -0.25
N ASN A 402 -5.21 9.12 0.48
CA ASN A 402 -5.26 8.82 1.90
C ASN A 402 -5.82 7.41 2.10
N GLY A 403 -5.62 6.81 3.28
CA GLY A 403 -6.14 5.46 3.55
C GLY A 403 -6.20 5.12 5.03
N TYR A 404 -7.30 4.44 5.40
CA TYR A 404 -7.56 4.01 6.77
C TYR A 404 -8.21 2.63 6.80
N ALA A 405 -7.86 1.86 7.83
CA ALA A 405 -8.54 0.62 8.20
C ALA A 405 -9.49 0.88 9.38
N VAL A 406 -10.75 0.54 9.23
CA VAL A 406 -11.74 0.61 10.33
C VAL A 406 -12.03 -0.81 10.79
N LEU A 407 -11.46 -1.19 11.95
CA LEU A 407 -11.68 -2.49 12.58
C LEU A 407 -13.08 -2.53 13.17
N THR A 408 -13.81 -3.61 12.93
CA THR A 408 -15.17 -3.79 13.44
C THR A 408 -15.61 -5.26 13.30
N SER A 409 -16.80 -5.59 13.81
CA SER A 409 -17.40 -6.91 13.55
C SER A 409 -18.00 -6.98 12.14
N ARG A 410 -18.08 -8.18 11.58
CA ARG A 410 -18.73 -8.44 10.28
C ARG A 410 -20.13 -7.81 10.18
N ALA A 411 -20.90 -7.82 11.27
CA ALA A 411 -22.26 -7.28 11.30
C ALA A 411 -22.30 -5.75 11.11
N GLU A 412 -21.26 -5.03 11.51
CA GLU A 412 -21.20 -3.57 11.45
C GLU A 412 -20.55 -3.05 10.15
N VAL A 413 -20.01 -3.90 9.29
CA VAL A 413 -19.33 -3.51 8.03
C VAL A 413 -20.21 -2.57 7.19
N GLN A 414 -21.49 -2.93 6.98
CA GLN A 414 -22.40 -2.11 6.17
C GLN A 414 -22.69 -0.75 6.82
N ARG A 415 -22.71 -0.69 8.16
CA ARG A 415 -22.89 0.55 8.91
C ARG A 415 -21.71 1.49 8.71
N VAL A 416 -20.47 0.99 8.87
CA VAL A 416 -19.23 1.76 8.63
C VAL A 416 -19.25 2.35 7.22
N ILE A 417 -19.56 1.52 6.21
CA ILE A 417 -19.62 1.95 4.81
C ILE A 417 -20.68 3.04 4.60
N ALA A 418 -21.87 2.88 5.19
CA ALA A 418 -22.96 3.84 5.05
C ALA A 418 -22.63 5.19 5.70
N GLU A 419 -22.06 5.18 6.90
CA GLU A 419 -21.67 6.39 7.63
C GLU A 419 -20.55 7.15 6.88
N PHE A 420 -19.49 6.43 6.46
CA PHE A 420 -18.41 7.00 5.69
C PHE A 420 -18.87 7.62 4.37
N THR A 421 -19.65 6.88 3.58
CA THR A 421 -20.09 7.36 2.25
C THR A 421 -21.10 8.50 2.35
N THR A 422 -21.88 8.56 3.43
CA THR A 422 -22.76 9.68 3.74
C THR A 422 -21.93 10.93 4.05
N PHE A 423 -20.98 10.84 4.98
CA PHE A 423 -20.07 11.94 5.31
C PHE A 423 -19.33 12.43 4.07
N PHE A 424 -18.71 11.53 3.32
CA PHE A 424 -17.95 11.85 2.10
C PHE A 424 -18.80 12.66 1.10
N ARG A 425 -20.01 12.17 0.80
CA ARG A 425 -20.91 12.82 -0.15
C ARG A 425 -21.39 14.19 0.33
N GLU A 426 -21.74 14.33 1.62
CA GLU A 426 -22.16 15.59 2.21
C GLU A 426 -21.03 16.63 2.16
N ARG A 427 -19.82 16.25 2.53
CA ARG A 427 -18.66 17.15 2.47
C ARG A 427 -18.31 17.53 1.05
N LEU A 428 -18.27 16.58 0.13
CA LEU A 428 -17.99 16.83 -1.29
C LEU A 428 -19.02 17.82 -1.88
N THR A 429 -20.30 17.66 -1.55
CA THR A 429 -21.38 18.56 -1.95
C THR A 429 -21.21 19.97 -1.38
N ALA A 430 -20.85 20.06 -0.09
CA ALA A 430 -20.62 21.35 0.59
C ALA A 430 -19.44 22.14 -0.02
N TYR A 431 -18.34 21.44 -0.38
CA TYR A 431 -17.22 22.05 -1.09
C TYR A 431 -17.61 22.50 -2.50
N ALA A 432 -18.31 21.65 -3.25
CA ALA A 432 -18.75 21.97 -4.61
C ALA A 432 -19.70 23.18 -4.65
N ALA A 433 -20.58 23.35 -3.64
CA ALA A 433 -21.44 24.52 -3.49
C ALA A 433 -20.67 25.84 -3.31
N GLN A 434 -19.39 25.76 -2.90
CA GLN A 434 -18.47 26.89 -2.79
C GLN A 434 -17.54 27.02 -4.01
N GLY A 435 -17.74 26.21 -5.06
CA GLY A 435 -16.88 26.15 -6.23
C GLY A 435 -15.54 25.46 -5.98
N ARG A 436 -15.39 24.73 -4.88
CA ARG A 436 -14.19 23.99 -4.47
C ARG A 436 -14.36 22.51 -4.78
N HIS A 437 -13.31 21.85 -5.30
CA HIS A 437 -13.36 20.45 -5.71
C HIS A 437 -12.12 19.71 -5.19
N PRO A 438 -12.03 19.41 -3.89
CA PRO A 438 -10.84 18.84 -3.24
C PRO A 438 -10.59 17.38 -3.62
N VAL A 439 -11.59 16.67 -4.15
CA VAL A 439 -11.49 15.30 -4.61
C VAL A 439 -12.01 15.19 -6.05
N ASN A 440 -11.24 14.53 -6.90
CA ASN A 440 -11.56 14.34 -8.32
C ASN A 440 -11.19 12.94 -8.83
N GLY A 441 -10.64 12.09 -7.97
CA GLY A 441 -10.41 10.66 -8.22
C GLY A 441 -11.55 9.79 -7.72
N GLN A 442 -11.22 8.63 -7.23
CA GLN A 442 -12.17 7.64 -6.72
C GLN A 442 -12.06 7.44 -5.21
N VAL A 443 -13.13 6.93 -4.63
CA VAL A 443 -13.13 6.25 -3.35
C VAL A 443 -12.98 4.76 -3.60
N GLU A 444 -12.10 4.08 -2.86
CA GLU A 444 -11.97 2.63 -2.90
C GLU A 444 -12.36 2.06 -1.54
N ILE A 445 -13.31 1.11 -1.55
CA ILE A 445 -13.79 0.42 -0.35
C ILE A 445 -13.50 -1.05 -0.50
N ARG A 446 -12.75 -1.61 0.44
CA ARG A 446 -12.39 -3.02 0.53
C ARG A 446 -12.65 -3.53 1.93
N VAL A 447 -12.79 -4.85 2.10
CA VAL A 447 -12.94 -5.47 3.42
C VAL A 447 -12.02 -6.67 3.51
N THR A 448 -11.29 -6.77 4.63
CA THR A 448 -10.42 -7.90 4.95
C THR A 448 -10.79 -8.52 6.28
N GLY A 449 -10.38 -9.75 6.49
CA GLY A 449 -10.24 -10.31 7.83
C GLY A 449 -9.06 -9.67 8.56
N LEU A 450 -8.87 -10.06 9.81
CA LEU A 450 -7.76 -9.61 10.65
C LEU A 450 -6.59 -10.62 10.61
N ASP A 451 -5.42 -10.18 11.10
CA ASP A 451 -4.21 -11.00 11.19
C ASP A 451 -4.23 -11.89 12.44
N HIS A 452 -5.21 -12.79 12.51
CA HIS A 452 -5.29 -13.73 13.63
C HIS A 452 -4.09 -14.69 13.64
N PRO A 453 -3.40 -14.84 14.80
CA PRO A 453 -2.30 -15.78 14.92
C PRO A 453 -2.67 -17.23 14.60
N SER A 454 -3.93 -17.64 14.87
CA SER A 454 -4.46 -18.96 14.52
C SER A 454 -4.45 -19.24 13.01
N ASP A 455 -4.45 -18.20 12.17
CA ASP A 455 -4.47 -18.34 10.72
C ASP A 455 -3.08 -18.47 10.10
N ALA A 456 -2.03 -18.29 10.89
CA ALA A 456 -0.66 -18.47 10.43
C ALA A 456 -0.25 -19.93 10.22
N ASP A 457 -1.09 -20.89 10.62
CA ASP A 457 -0.81 -22.33 10.57
C ASP A 457 0.54 -22.72 11.24
N SER A 458 0.93 -21.98 12.29
CA SER A 458 2.17 -22.17 13.05
C SER A 458 1.87 -22.11 14.55
N ALA A 459 2.37 -23.10 15.29
CA ALA A 459 2.18 -23.15 16.73
C ALA A 459 2.90 -21.95 17.42
N GLY A 460 2.23 -21.34 18.40
CA GLY A 460 2.79 -20.18 19.13
C GLY A 460 2.87 -18.89 18.30
N ALA A 461 2.26 -18.87 17.11
CA ALA A 461 2.28 -17.70 16.24
C ALA A 461 1.80 -16.43 16.96
N ARG A 462 2.39 -15.29 16.62
CA ARG A 462 2.04 -13.97 17.14
C ARG A 462 1.48 -13.08 16.04
N ALA A 463 0.55 -12.20 16.38
CA ALA A 463 0.07 -11.19 15.44
C ALA A 463 1.18 -10.14 15.14
N PRO A 464 1.25 -9.59 13.91
CA PRO A 464 2.15 -8.48 13.62
C PRO A 464 1.79 -7.27 14.50
N LEU A 465 2.75 -6.74 15.27
CA LEU A 465 2.45 -5.73 16.30
C LEU A 465 1.99 -4.40 15.72
N LEU A 466 2.49 -4.02 14.54
CA LEU A 466 2.15 -2.77 13.86
C LEU A 466 1.22 -2.96 12.65
N SER A 467 0.65 -4.16 12.47
CA SER A 467 -0.36 -4.36 11.44
C SER A 467 -1.63 -3.58 11.76
N ALA A 468 -2.14 -2.83 10.77
CA ALA A 468 -3.45 -2.22 10.86
C ALA A 468 -4.56 -3.27 11.08
N LEU A 469 -4.31 -4.53 10.67
CA LEU A 469 -5.20 -5.67 10.84
C LEU A 469 -4.94 -6.48 12.12
N ARG A 470 -4.08 -6.01 13.01
CA ARG A 470 -3.84 -6.71 14.27
C ARG A 470 -5.14 -6.82 15.09
N PRO A 471 -5.58 -8.05 15.46
CA PRO A 471 -6.74 -8.24 16.31
C PRO A 471 -6.62 -7.49 17.64
N ARG A 472 -7.75 -7.08 18.21
CA ARG A 472 -7.82 -6.45 19.52
C ARG A 472 -8.27 -7.47 20.57
N ALA A 473 -7.51 -7.57 21.65
CA ALA A 473 -7.83 -8.50 22.73
C ALA A 473 -9.03 -8.04 23.57
N ASP A 474 -9.28 -6.73 23.64
CA ASP A 474 -10.43 -6.12 24.32
C ASP A 474 -11.73 -6.17 23.47
N HIS A 475 -11.63 -6.48 22.17
CA HIS A 475 -12.75 -6.62 21.23
C HIS A 475 -12.61 -7.91 20.41
N PRO A 476 -12.72 -9.08 21.03
CA PRO A 476 -12.56 -10.37 20.33
C PRO A 476 -13.68 -10.65 19.31
N GLU A 477 -14.78 -9.92 19.35
CA GLU A 477 -15.87 -9.99 18.37
C GLU A 477 -15.57 -9.24 17.07
N TRP A 478 -14.52 -8.41 17.02
CA TRP A 478 -14.10 -7.76 15.79
C TRP A 478 -13.25 -8.71 14.97
N ASP A 479 -13.75 -9.03 13.80
CA ASP A 479 -13.17 -10.04 12.90
C ASP A 479 -12.84 -9.48 11.52
N THR A 480 -13.15 -8.21 11.25
CA THR A 480 -12.98 -7.56 9.95
C THR A 480 -12.37 -6.17 10.07
N ALA A 481 -11.81 -5.69 8.95
CA ALA A 481 -11.46 -4.30 8.75
C ALA A 481 -12.03 -3.78 7.43
N VAL A 482 -12.65 -2.60 7.47
CA VAL A 482 -13.11 -1.86 6.29
C VAL A 482 -12.02 -0.87 5.89
N TRP A 483 -11.47 -1.03 4.69
CA TRP A 483 -10.49 -0.11 4.12
C TRP A 483 -11.18 0.98 3.34
N LEU A 484 -10.81 2.22 3.64
CA LEU A 484 -11.43 3.43 3.12
C LEU A 484 -10.35 4.34 2.55
N ASP A 485 -10.22 4.34 1.22
CA ASP A 485 -9.25 5.16 0.50
C ASP A 485 -9.98 6.24 -0.30
N VAL A 486 -9.48 7.47 -0.24
CA VAL A 486 -9.95 8.56 -1.11
C VAL A 486 -8.78 9.08 -1.93
N LEU A 487 -8.95 9.07 -3.25
CA LEU A 487 -7.89 9.36 -4.20
C LEU A 487 -8.18 10.66 -4.96
N THR A 488 -7.11 11.41 -5.28
CA THR A 488 -7.21 12.64 -6.07
C THR A 488 -5.96 12.85 -6.92
N LEU A 489 -6.05 13.71 -7.94
CA LEU A 489 -4.88 14.09 -8.73
C LEU A 489 -3.91 14.90 -7.85
N PRO A 490 -2.59 14.72 -8.01
CA PRO A 490 -1.60 15.50 -7.28
C PRO A 490 -1.78 17.01 -7.47
N GLY A 491 -1.61 17.77 -6.39
CA GLY A 491 -1.72 19.24 -6.41
C GLY A 491 -3.16 19.76 -6.50
N THR A 492 -4.17 18.91 -6.26
CA THR A 492 -5.57 19.35 -6.15
C THR A 492 -5.72 20.30 -4.96
N PRO A 493 -6.22 21.54 -5.17
CA PRO A 493 -6.44 22.48 -4.09
C PRO A 493 -7.40 21.95 -3.04
N ASP A 494 -7.17 22.32 -1.78
CA ASP A 494 -7.99 21.94 -0.62
C ASP A 494 -8.04 20.43 -0.32
N ALA A 495 -7.24 19.61 -0.99
CA ALA A 495 -7.24 18.15 -0.78
C ALA A 495 -6.80 17.81 0.65
N GLU A 496 -5.74 18.41 1.15
CA GLU A 496 -5.23 18.19 2.51
C GLU A 496 -6.26 18.61 3.57
N ALA A 497 -6.90 19.76 3.39
CA ALA A 497 -7.96 20.22 4.30
C ALA A 497 -9.18 19.28 4.30
N PHE A 498 -9.58 18.77 3.13
CA PHE A 498 -10.64 17.76 3.03
C PHE A 498 -10.24 16.45 3.71
N TYR A 499 -9.01 15.98 3.47
CA TYR A 499 -8.50 14.76 4.09
C TYR A 499 -8.37 14.89 5.60
N ARG A 500 -7.99 16.06 6.11
CA ARG A 500 -8.00 16.35 7.55
C ARG A 500 -9.41 16.29 8.16
N GLU A 501 -10.42 16.83 7.48
CA GLU A 501 -11.80 16.73 7.94
C GLU A 501 -12.29 15.27 7.96
N LEU A 502 -11.93 14.49 6.92
CA LEU A 502 -12.24 13.07 6.84
C LEU A 502 -11.53 12.27 7.94
N GLU A 503 -10.24 12.49 8.14
CA GLU A 503 -9.45 11.84 9.21
C GLU A 503 -10.05 12.11 10.59
N ARG A 504 -10.42 13.35 10.88
CA ARG A 504 -11.08 13.71 12.14
C ARG A 504 -12.42 12.99 12.30
N PHE A 505 -13.22 12.94 11.24
CA PHE A 505 -14.47 12.18 11.26
C PHE A 505 -14.21 10.71 11.61
N LEU A 506 -13.25 10.06 10.92
CA LEU A 506 -12.94 8.65 11.17
C LEU A 506 -12.43 8.42 12.59
N LEU A 507 -11.47 9.21 13.06
CA LEU A 507 -10.88 9.07 14.40
C LEU A 507 -11.86 9.37 15.54
N THR A 508 -12.86 10.22 15.32
CA THR A 508 -13.86 10.56 16.36
C THR A 508 -15.10 9.70 16.32
N THR A 509 -15.47 9.15 15.16
CA THR A 509 -16.63 8.27 15.01
C THR A 509 -16.31 6.83 15.36
N TYR A 510 -15.11 6.39 14.98
CA TYR A 510 -14.62 5.02 15.21
C TYR A 510 -13.48 5.05 16.24
N ASP A 511 -13.84 5.34 17.46
CA ASP A 511 -12.93 5.62 18.61
C ASP A 511 -12.73 4.44 19.55
N GLY A 512 -13.28 3.26 19.22
CA GLY A 512 -13.20 2.04 20.02
C GLY A 512 -14.56 1.56 20.58
N GLY A 513 -15.66 2.22 20.27
CA GLY A 513 -17.00 1.79 20.70
C GLY A 513 -17.45 0.52 19.98
N TYR A 514 -17.86 0.63 18.71
CA TYR A 514 -18.21 -0.53 17.86
C TYR A 514 -17.22 -0.71 16.69
N ALA A 515 -16.33 0.23 16.49
CA ALA A 515 -15.28 0.24 15.48
C ALA A 515 -14.10 1.09 15.93
N LEU A 516 -12.93 0.86 15.35
CA LEU A 516 -11.71 1.62 15.63
C LEU A 516 -10.96 1.92 14.33
N THR A 517 -10.54 3.18 14.16
CA THR A 517 -9.71 3.61 13.03
C THR A 517 -8.23 3.35 13.28
N ARG A 518 -7.55 2.78 12.27
CA ARG A 518 -6.10 2.74 12.13
C ARG A 518 -5.68 3.30 10.78
N VAL A 519 -4.46 3.80 10.69
CA VAL A 519 -3.92 4.33 9.43
C VAL A 519 -3.48 3.20 8.50
N GLU A 520 -3.61 3.38 7.19
CA GLU A 520 -2.95 2.55 6.19
C GLU A 520 -1.53 3.09 5.96
N TRP A 521 -0.52 2.35 6.39
CA TRP A 521 0.86 2.82 6.47
C TRP A 521 1.45 3.34 5.16
N SER A 522 1.04 2.77 4.05
CA SER A 522 1.53 3.13 2.72
C SER A 522 0.94 4.43 2.17
N LYS A 523 -0.21 4.88 2.71
CA LYS A 523 -1.02 6.01 2.21
C LYS A 523 -0.73 7.32 2.96
N GLY A 524 -1.52 8.37 2.67
CA GLY A 524 -1.53 9.63 3.41
C GLY A 524 -2.41 9.54 4.66
N TRP A 525 -1.95 10.11 5.76
CA TRP A 525 -2.62 10.26 7.05
C TRP A 525 -1.86 11.32 7.88
N GLY A 526 -2.39 11.71 9.05
CA GLY A 526 -1.78 12.74 9.90
C GLY A 526 -1.82 14.11 9.23
N TYR A 527 -3.00 14.54 8.77
CA TYR A 527 -3.15 15.73 7.97
C TYR A 527 -3.27 17.00 8.80
N THR A 528 -2.48 18.01 8.43
CA THR A 528 -2.78 19.43 8.66
C THR A 528 -3.62 19.96 7.48
N ASP A 529 -3.95 21.25 7.46
CA ASP A 529 -4.63 21.87 6.31
C ASP A 529 -3.70 21.99 5.07
N GLU A 530 -2.38 21.74 5.24
CA GLU A 530 -1.36 21.98 4.22
C GLU A 530 -0.57 20.73 3.82
N ALA A 531 -0.49 19.72 4.69
CA ALA A 531 0.37 18.56 4.46
C ALA A 531 -0.15 17.30 5.16
N ALA A 532 0.23 16.14 4.62
CA ALA A 532 0.12 14.84 5.27
C ALA A 532 1.34 14.55 6.15
N TRP A 533 1.20 13.63 7.11
CA TRP A 533 2.23 13.17 8.06
C TRP A 533 2.82 14.29 8.92
N ASP A 534 2.03 15.32 9.20
CA ASP A 534 2.47 16.55 9.87
C ASP A 534 1.65 16.93 11.11
N ASP A 535 0.50 16.32 11.36
CA ASP A 535 -0.30 16.53 12.56
C ASP A 535 0.32 15.80 13.76
N GLU A 536 0.90 16.55 14.72
CA GLU A 536 1.60 16.00 15.88
C GLU A 536 0.70 15.20 16.82
N GLU A 537 -0.58 15.53 16.92
CA GLU A 537 -1.51 14.80 17.77
C GLU A 537 -1.85 13.45 17.15
N VAL A 538 -2.03 13.40 15.82
CA VAL A 538 -2.25 12.13 15.11
C VAL A 538 -1.02 11.24 15.21
N LEU A 539 0.17 11.78 14.93
CA LEU A 539 1.42 11.02 14.96
C LEU A 539 1.79 10.53 16.37
N GLY A 540 1.74 11.42 17.35
CA GLY A 540 2.24 11.14 18.70
C GLY A 540 1.21 10.52 19.65
N THR A 541 -0.09 10.63 19.35
CA THR A 541 -1.15 10.20 20.27
C THR A 541 -2.14 9.25 19.61
N ALA A 542 -2.87 9.68 18.56
CA ALA A 542 -3.98 8.91 18.02
C ALA A 542 -3.52 7.60 17.38
N VAL A 543 -2.45 7.63 16.55
CA VAL A 543 -1.89 6.44 15.92
C VAL A 543 -1.36 5.47 16.98
N PRO A 544 -0.45 5.84 17.91
CA PRO A 544 -0.02 4.93 18.96
C PRO A 544 -1.17 4.35 19.80
N ALA A 545 -2.17 5.18 20.16
CA ALA A 545 -3.30 4.74 20.97
C ALA A 545 -4.13 3.66 20.26
N SER A 546 -4.29 3.74 18.93
CA SER A 546 -5.06 2.77 18.15
C SER A 546 -4.47 1.35 18.19
N PHE A 547 -3.17 1.23 18.48
CA PHE A 547 -2.45 -0.05 18.61
C PHE A 547 -2.31 -0.54 20.06
N ARG A 548 -2.76 0.26 21.05
CA ARG A 548 -2.80 -0.12 22.48
C ARG A 548 -4.20 -0.62 22.82
N ASP A 549 -4.32 -1.87 23.26
CA ASP A 549 -5.59 -2.47 23.71
C ASP A 549 -5.62 -2.70 25.24
N GLY A 550 -4.53 -2.35 25.92
CA GLY A 550 -4.41 -2.49 27.37
C GLY A 550 -4.28 -3.93 27.89
N VAL A 551 -4.32 -4.94 27.03
CA VAL A 551 -4.36 -6.36 27.39
C VAL A 551 -3.12 -7.12 26.90
N GLY A 552 -2.64 -6.81 25.71
CA GLY A 552 -1.56 -7.55 25.07
C GLY A 552 -0.43 -6.66 24.55
N PRO A 553 0.59 -7.28 23.94
CA PRO A 553 1.66 -6.55 23.28
C PRO A 553 1.09 -5.69 22.14
N GLY A 554 1.68 -4.53 21.92
CA GLY A 554 1.21 -3.58 20.92
C GLY A 554 2.29 -2.57 20.55
N TRP A 555 1.89 -1.30 20.43
CA TRP A 555 2.78 -0.23 20.02
C TRP A 555 4.07 -0.13 20.84
N ASP A 556 3.94 -0.12 22.17
CA ASP A 556 5.08 0.10 23.06
C ASP A 556 6.08 -1.06 23.03
N GLU A 557 5.59 -2.30 22.88
CA GLU A 557 6.46 -3.46 22.67
C GLU A 557 7.14 -3.38 21.31
N ALA A 558 6.43 -3.03 20.26
CA ALA A 558 7.02 -2.87 18.93
C ALA A 558 8.12 -1.80 18.94
N ALA A 559 7.86 -0.64 19.55
CA ALA A 559 8.85 0.44 19.71
C ALA A 559 10.10 -0.05 20.45
N THR A 560 9.91 -0.71 21.61
CA THR A 560 11.00 -1.25 22.43
C THR A 560 11.86 -2.27 21.65
N VAL A 561 11.21 -3.19 20.93
CA VAL A 561 11.91 -4.20 20.14
C VAL A 561 12.68 -3.55 18.99
N LEU A 562 12.03 -2.67 18.21
CA LEU A 562 12.67 -2.01 17.07
C LEU A 562 13.85 -1.13 17.49
N ASP A 563 13.75 -0.42 18.62
CA ASP A 563 14.87 0.38 19.14
C ASP A 563 16.02 -0.49 19.64
N ARG A 564 15.74 -1.63 20.24
CA ARG A 564 16.78 -2.59 20.65
C ARG A 564 17.47 -3.24 19.45
N LEU A 565 16.75 -3.52 18.37
CA LEU A 565 17.27 -4.13 17.16
C LEU A 565 17.98 -3.14 16.22
N ASP A 566 17.75 -1.83 16.41
CA ASP A 566 18.43 -0.74 15.70
C ASP A 566 18.69 0.46 16.63
N PRO A 567 19.54 0.29 17.69
CA PRO A 567 19.79 1.34 18.68
C PRO A 567 20.50 2.57 18.09
N HIS A 568 21.17 2.41 16.97
CA HIS A 568 21.85 3.48 16.26
C HIS A 568 20.97 4.17 15.21
N ARG A 569 19.71 3.74 15.08
CA ARG A 569 18.72 4.29 14.13
C ARG A 569 19.23 4.36 12.70
N VAL A 570 20.03 3.39 12.28
CA VAL A 570 20.55 3.28 10.91
C VAL A 570 19.40 3.15 9.91
N PHE A 571 18.30 2.52 10.31
CA PHE A 571 17.07 2.41 9.50
C PHE A 571 16.05 3.52 9.78
N GLY A 572 16.43 4.58 10.48
CA GLY A 572 15.56 5.70 10.83
C GLY A 572 15.28 6.65 9.66
N THR A 573 14.14 7.37 9.76
CA THR A 573 13.80 8.56 8.97
C THR A 573 13.19 9.61 9.89
N ALA A 574 13.05 10.85 9.42
CA ALA A 574 12.40 11.90 10.22
C ALA A 574 10.99 11.49 10.69
N LEU A 575 10.17 10.91 9.80
CA LEU A 575 8.84 10.43 10.16
C LEU A 575 8.89 9.29 11.19
N LEU A 576 9.76 8.29 10.97
CA LEU A 576 9.89 7.16 11.89
C LEU A 576 10.41 7.58 13.27
N ASN A 577 11.28 8.59 13.33
CA ASN A 577 11.77 9.13 14.61
C ASN A 577 10.71 9.98 15.35
N ARG A 578 9.70 10.52 14.64
CA ARG A 578 8.52 11.16 15.30
C ARG A 578 7.53 10.11 15.80
N LEU A 579 7.34 9.01 15.07
CA LEU A 579 6.46 7.90 15.47
C LEU A 579 7.03 7.10 16.65
N PHE A 580 8.33 6.88 16.64
CA PHE A 580 9.07 6.11 17.66
C PHE A 580 10.18 7.00 18.25
N PRO A 581 9.82 7.96 19.15
CA PRO A 581 10.74 8.95 19.69
C PRO A 581 11.85 8.40 20.60
#